data_566ed46911fdff7423745f684de784b6
#
_entry.id   566ed46911fdff7423745f684de784b6
#
_cell.length_a   1.000
_cell.length_b   1.000
_cell.length_c   1.000
_cell.angle_alpha   90.00
_cell.angle_beta   90.00
_cell.angle_gamma   90.00
#
_symmetry.space_group_name_H-M   'P 1'
#
loop_
_entity.id
_entity.type
_entity.pdbx_description
1 polymer ?
#
loop_
_entity_poly.entity_id
_entity_poly.type
_entity_poly.pdbx_seq_one_letter_code
_entity_poly.pdbx_strand_id
1 'polypeptide(L)'
;MSKKLTILDIAKLAGVGKSTVSRVLTNDPKVKPQTREKVEQIIRESGYVPSKSAQSMRGGSQKVIGVIISRLDSPSENRAVGTMLNALYSAGYDVVIMESQFDRDKTNEHLDVLKRRNVDGVIVFGFTGCDEQALAEWGNRIVVIAMDTQMVSSINYDNQGVIDMALSHLEQQSISRIAYIGVDPEDRTTGLARLNAYQAWCEKKRIEPCFKTGKLSHESAYQLVEHVLQSDTQAIVCASDTIALGVIKRLQEIGREDVVVTGVGGNELLSFLFPNVFSVDPGYSHAGEKAANMLINQLNGDESVVHFTQQPIRH
;
A
#
# COMPACT_ATOMS: atom_id res chain seq x y z
N MET A 1 -18.41 36.71 2.94
CA MET A 1 -17.19 35.93 3.19
C MET A 1 -16.56 36.46 4.47
N SER A 2 -16.57 35.69 5.56
CA SER A 2 -15.91 36.09 6.81
C SER A 2 -14.39 36.10 6.60
N LYS A 3 -13.75 37.19 6.93
CA LYS A 3 -12.30 37.37 6.81
C LYS A 3 -11.60 36.36 7.75
N LYS A 4 -10.81 35.42 7.20
CA LYS A 4 -10.09 34.43 7.97
C LYS A 4 -9.08 35.15 8.89
N LEU A 5 -9.24 35.00 10.20
CA LEU A 5 -8.36 35.64 11.19
C LEU A 5 -6.91 35.18 11.01
N THR A 6 -5.98 36.08 11.19
CA THR A 6 -4.54 35.84 11.11
C THR A 6 -3.91 35.88 12.50
N ILE A 7 -2.68 35.37 12.64
CA ILE A 7 -1.91 35.43 13.89
C ILE A 7 -1.71 36.90 14.38
N LEU A 8 -1.72 37.86 13.44
CA LEU A 8 -1.64 39.29 13.78
C LEU A 8 -2.95 39.79 14.39
N ASP A 9 -4.07 39.28 13.94
CA ASP A 9 -5.37 39.65 14.51
C ASP A 9 -5.52 39.10 15.92
N ILE A 10 -5.07 37.85 16.19
CA ILE A 10 -5.02 37.29 17.55
C ILE A 10 -4.06 38.06 18.44
N ALA A 11 -2.90 38.46 17.93
CA ALA A 11 -1.95 39.28 18.71
C ALA A 11 -2.57 40.63 19.13
N LYS A 12 -3.32 41.28 18.22
CA LYS A 12 -4.05 42.51 18.52
C LYS A 12 -5.15 42.29 19.56
N LEU A 13 -5.96 41.24 19.41
CA LEU A 13 -7.04 40.90 20.34
C LEU A 13 -6.49 40.58 21.76
N ALA A 14 -5.36 39.86 21.81
CA ALA A 14 -4.71 39.50 23.06
C ALA A 14 -3.89 40.65 23.68
N GLY A 15 -3.61 41.73 22.96
CA GLY A 15 -2.75 42.82 23.40
C GLY A 15 -1.29 42.39 23.61
N VAL A 16 -0.81 41.47 22.79
CA VAL A 16 0.57 40.94 22.87
C VAL A 16 1.26 40.99 21.50
N GLY A 17 2.55 40.79 21.49
CA GLY A 17 3.30 40.71 20.23
C GLY A 17 3.01 39.39 19.44
N LYS A 18 3.12 39.45 18.10
CA LYS A 18 3.01 38.25 17.21
C LYS A 18 3.91 37.11 17.69
N SER A 19 5.13 37.42 18.15
CA SER A 19 6.07 36.43 18.67
C SER A 19 5.57 35.74 19.95
N THR A 20 4.81 36.45 20.79
CA THR A 20 4.20 35.88 22.00
C THR A 20 3.08 34.92 21.66
N VAL A 21 2.19 35.28 20.73
CA VAL A 21 1.14 34.36 20.25
C VAL A 21 1.79 33.11 19.65
N SER A 22 2.82 33.27 18.83
CA SER A 22 3.56 32.15 18.26
C SER A 22 4.17 31.23 19.33
N ARG A 23 4.75 31.77 20.40
CA ARG A 23 5.31 30.97 21.51
C ARG A 23 4.21 30.25 22.30
N VAL A 24 3.03 30.84 22.45
CA VAL A 24 1.87 30.16 23.06
C VAL A 24 1.45 28.96 22.18
N LEU A 25 1.34 29.16 20.88
CA LEU A 25 0.96 28.10 19.93
C LEU A 25 1.97 26.93 19.86
N THR A 26 3.23 27.19 20.21
CA THR A 26 4.29 26.16 20.25
C THR A 26 4.57 25.64 21.68
N ASN A 27 3.74 25.97 22.64
CA ASN A 27 3.89 25.55 24.03
C ASN A 27 5.24 25.95 24.68
N ASP A 28 5.86 27.05 24.23
CA ASP A 28 7.15 27.53 24.75
C ASP A 28 7.05 27.79 26.28
N PRO A 29 7.86 27.11 27.12
CA PRO A 29 7.81 27.28 28.59
C PRO A 29 8.18 28.67 29.07
N LYS A 30 8.79 29.50 28.22
CA LYS A 30 9.18 30.88 28.55
C LYS A 30 7.99 31.84 28.55
N VAL A 31 6.79 31.44 28.16
CA VAL A 31 5.59 32.27 28.20
C VAL A 31 4.95 32.17 29.58
N LYS A 32 4.74 33.35 30.23
CA LYS A 32 4.09 33.44 31.55
C LYS A 32 2.68 32.78 31.50
N PRO A 33 2.27 32.03 32.55
CA PRO A 33 0.98 31.31 32.56
C PRO A 33 -0.22 32.19 32.26
N GLN A 34 -0.30 33.37 32.87
CA GLN A 34 -1.38 34.33 32.65
C GLN A 34 -1.48 34.79 31.16
N THR A 35 -0.33 35.01 30.52
CA THR A 35 -0.29 35.42 29.13
C THR A 35 -0.72 34.27 28.21
N ARG A 36 -0.34 33.05 28.54
CA ARG A 36 -0.74 31.84 27.84
C ARG A 36 -2.25 31.67 27.89
N GLU A 37 -2.82 31.68 29.08
CA GLU A 37 -4.27 31.50 29.29
C GLU A 37 -5.10 32.53 28.53
N LYS A 38 -4.69 33.81 28.56
CA LYS A 38 -5.34 34.90 27.83
C LYS A 38 -5.34 34.66 26.32
N VAL A 39 -4.19 34.27 25.75
CA VAL A 39 -4.08 34.01 24.30
C VAL A 39 -4.87 32.79 23.89
N GLU A 40 -4.83 31.71 24.65
CA GLU A 40 -5.59 30.49 24.40
C GLU A 40 -7.11 30.70 24.48
N GLN A 41 -7.56 31.55 25.43
CA GLN A 41 -8.97 31.92 25.51
C GLN A 41 -9.42 32.66 24.25
N ILE A 42 -8.66 33.64 23.77
CA ILE A 42 -8.98 34.38 22.55
C ILE A 42 -8.97 33.49 21.32
N ILE A 43 -8.03 32.54 21.26
CA ILE A 43 -8.01 31.55 20.16
C ILE A 43 -9.29 30.72 20.17
N ARG A 44 -9.73 30.21 21.34
CA ARG A 44 -10.98 29.45 21.48
C ARG A 44 -12.21 30.27 21.10
N GLU A 45 -12.31 31.50 21.61
CA GLU A 45 -13.46 32.39 21.39
C GLU A 45 -13.57 32.89 19.93
N SER A 46 -12.42 33.13 19.28
CA SER A 46 -12.37 33.64 17.92
C SER A 46 -12.48 32.54 16.85
N GLY A 47 -12.43 31.27 17.22
CA GLY A 47 -12.37 30.15 16.27
C GLY A 47 -11.12 30.18 15.38
N TYR A 48 -10.07 30.86 15.82
CA TYR A 48 -8.82 30.93 15.06
C TYR A 48 -8.15 29.57 15.00
N VAL A 49 -7.98 29.05 13.80
CA VAL A 49 -7.18 27.84 13.53
C VAL A 49 -5.82 28.28 12.98
N PRO A 50 -4.71 28.00 13.70
CA PRO A 50 -3.38 28.31 13.20
C PRO A 50 -3.16 27.69 11.82
N SER A 51 -2.70 28.49 10.85
CA SER A 51 -2.38 27.92 9.54
C SER A 51 -1.13 27.05 9.67
N LYS A 52 -1.22 25.77 9.31
CA LYS A 52 -0.08 24.83 9.33
C LYS A 52 1.10 25.38 8.50
N SER A 53 0.84 26.12 7.41
CA SER A 53 1.87 26.80 6.61
C SER A 53 2.62 27.92 7.37
N ALA A 54 2.01 28.56 8.36
CA ALA A 54 2.70 29.55 9.19
C ALA A 54 3.62 28.90 10.26
N GLN A 55 3.36 27.65 10.62
CA GLN A 55 4.23 26.86 11.50
C GLN A 55 5.43 26.29 10.74
N SER A 56 5.23 25.81 9.50
CA SER A 56 6.29 25.25 8.64
C SER A 56 7.32 26.25 8.14
N MET A 57 6.94 27.54 7.98
CA MET A 57 7.89 28.62 7.63
C MET A 57 9.03 28.81 8.63
N ARG A 58 9.04 28.05 9.74
CA ARG A 58 10.05 28.13 10.82
C ARG A 58 10.88 26.84 10.95
N GLY A 59 10.89 25.99 9.92
CA GLY A 59 11.70 24.76 9.91
C GLY A 59 11.12 23.60 10.73
N GLY A 60 9.83 23.66 11.10
CA GLY A 60 9.13 22.55 11.76
C GLY A 60 8.52 21.58 10.77
N SER A 61 8.48 20.28 11.13
CA SER A 61 7.74 19.23 10.43
C SER A 61 6.28 19.63 10.24
N GLN A 62 5.71 19.38 9.06
CA GLN A 62 4.29 19.61 8.78
C GLN A 62 3.40 18.53 9.41
N LYS A 63 4.02 17.43 9.85
CA LYS A 63 3.33 16.22 10.28
C LYS A 63 2.35 15.71 9.22
N VAL A 64 2.79 15.69 7.96
CA VAL A 64 2.02 15.21 6.81
C VAL A 64 2.85 14.21 6.02
N ILE A 65 2.28 13.05 5.75
CA ILE A 65 2.86 12.01 4.88
C ILE A 65 2.02 11.91 3.61
N GLY A 66 2.69 11.82 2.45
CA GLY A 66 2.08 11.43 1.20
C GLY A 66 2.03 9.90 1.06
N VAL A 67 0.94 9.37 0.53
CA VAL A 67 0.83 7.96 0.14
C VAL A 67 0.37 7.91 -1.31
N ILE A 68 1.20 7.36 -2.19
CA ILE A 68 0.86 7.16 -3.60
C ILE A 68 0.55 5.68 -3.79
N ILE A 69 -0.72 5.39 -4.08
CA ILE A 69 -1.20 4.05 -4.38
C ILE A 69 -1.34 3.86 -5.89
N SER A 70 -1.33 2.61 -6.34
CA SER A 70 -1.53 2.32 -7.77
C SER A 70 -3.00 2.44 -8.14
N ARG A 71 -3.92 1.87 -7.32
CA ARG A 71 -5.36 1.90 -7.56
C ARG A 71 -6.15 1.98 -6.26
N LEU A 72 -7.14 2.85 -6.24
CA LEU A 72 -8.07 3.01 -5.11
C LEU A 72 -8.99 1.79 -4.91
N ASP A 73 -9.24 1.02 -5.95
CA ASP A 73 -10.06 -0.18 -5.90
C ASP A 73 -9.27 -1.47 -5.64
N SER A 74 -7.96 -1.36 -5.37
CA SER A 74 -7.09 -2.51 -5.07
C SER A 74 -7.33 -3.05 -3.66
N PRO A 75 -7.87 -4.28 -3.49
CA PRO A 75 -8.08 -4.85 -2.16
C PRO A 75 -6.77 -5.04 -1.36
N SER A 76 -5.69 -5.40 -2.04
CA SER A 76 -4.37 -5.59 -1.45
C SER A 76 -3.77 -4.28 -0.91
N GLU A 77 -3.82 -3.22 -1.73
CA GLU A 77 -3.32 -1.91 -1.32
C GLU A 77 -4.18 -1.31 -0.20
N ASN A 78 -5.51 -1.46 -0.27
CA ASN A 78 -6.42 -1.00 0.78
C ASN A 78 -6.13 -1.66 2.14
N ARG A 79 -5.81 -2.95 2.17
CA ARG A 79 -5.41 -3.63 3.41
C ARG A 79 -4.11 -3.07 3.98
N ALA A 80 -3.10 -2.84 3.14
CA ALA A 80 -1.84 -2.25 3.55
C ALA A 80 -2.02 -0.78 4.02
N VAL A 81 -2.80 0.01 3.28
CA VAL A 81 -3.09 1.41 3.64
C VAL A 81 -3.84 1.49 4.98
N GLY A 82 -4.79 0.59 5.24
CA GLY A 82 -5.55 0.60 6.50
C GLY A 82 -4.66 0.52 7.75
N THR A 83 -3.71 -0.40 7.78
CA THR A 83 -2.76 -0.53 8.90
C THR A 83 -1.69 0.56 8.92
N MET A 84 -1.25 1.00 7.74
CA MET A 84 -0.35 2.13 7.56
C MET A 84 -0.93 3.41 8.17
N LEU A 85 -2.19 3.72 7.88
CA LEU A 85 -2.89 4.89 8.42
C LEU A 85 -2.94 4.86 9.94
N ASN A 86 -3.25 3.70 10.55
CA ASN A 86 -3.28 3.56 12.01
C ASN A 86 -1.92 3.89 12.63
N ALA A 87 -0.82 3.39 12.05
CA ALA A 87 0.53 3.66 12.53
C ALA A 87 0.91 5.15 12.37
N LEU A 88 0.62 5.75 11.21
CA LEU A 88 0.93 7.16 10.94
C LEU A 88 0.11 8.11 11.83
N TYR A 89 -1.18 7.87 12.01
CA TYR A 89 -2.03 8.68 12.91
C TYR A 89 -1.58 8.57 14.36
N SER A 90 -1.20 7.37 14.81
CA SER A 90 -0.67 7.17 16.17
C SER A 90 0.63 7.94 16.41
N ALA A 91 1.45 8.14 15.37
CA ALA A 91 2.66 8.97 15.40
C ALA A 91 2.38 10.48 15.18
N GLY A 92 1.12 10.88 15.03
CA GLY A 92 0.68 12.27 14.89
C GLY A 92 0.84 12.84 13.48
N TYR A 93 0.90 12.00 12.45
CA TYR A 93 0.94 12.45 11.05
C TYR A 93 -0.46 12.46 10.44
N ASP A 94 -0.77 13.51 9.69
CA ASP A 94 -1.88 13.53 8.73
C ASP A 94 -1.43 12.83 7.43
N VAL A 95 -2.36 12.29 6.64
CA VAL A 95 -2.04 11.57 5.41
C VAL A 95 -2.77 12.15 4.21
N VAL A 96 -2.06 12.28 3.10
CA VAL A 96 -2.61 12.63 1.78
C VAL A 96 -2.43 11.42 0.86
N ILE A 97 -3.53 10.84 0.39
CA ILE A 97 -3.51 9.69 -0.53
C ILE A 97 -3.72 10.21 -1.96
N MET A 98 -2.91 9.71 -2.90
CA MET A 98 -2.97 10.01 -4.33
C MET A 98 -2.90 8.70 -5.12
N GLU A 99 -3.56 8.65 -6.30
CA GLU A 99 -3.62 7.45 -7.13
C GLU A 99 -2.81 7.64 -8.42
N SER A 100 -1.91 6.71 -8.72
CA SER A 100 -1.04 6.77 -9.91
C SER A 100 -1.59 6.04 -11.13
N GLN A 101 -2.46 5.05 -10.96
CA GLN A 101 -3.02 4.19 -12.02
C GLN A 101 -1.95 3.42 -12.82
N PHE A 102 -0.85 3.01 -12.18
CA PHE A 102 0.33 2.40 -12.80
C PHE A 102 0.98 3.30 -13.87
N ASP A 103 0.77 4.61 -13.79
CA ASP A 103 1.32 5.59 -14.72
C ASP A 103 2.57 6.24 -14.10
N ARG A 104 3.70 6.12 -14.80
CA ARG A 104 5.00 6.66 -14.39
C ARG A 104 4.97 8.19 -14.28
N ASP A 105 4.43 8.85 -15.30
CA ASP A 105 4.45 10.32 -15.37
C ASP A 105 3.53 10.90 -14.31
N LYS A 106 2.39 10.27 -14.08
CA LYS A 106 1.46 10.64 -13.00
C LYS A 106 2.08 10.41 -11.61
N THR A 107 2.84 9.33 -11.44
CA THR A 107 3.59 9.10 -10.20
C THR A 107 4.60 10.22 -9.94
N ASN A 108 5.37 10.61 -10.96
CA ASN A 108 6.34 11.70 -10.87
C ASN A 108 5.66 13.04 -10.59
N GLU A 109 4.53 13.33 -11.25
CA GLU A 109 3.72 14.52 -10.98
C GLU A 109 3.25 14.57 -9.51
N HIS A 110 2.79 13.44 -8.97
CA HIS A 110 2.39 13.32 -7.58
C HIS A 110 3.55 13.55 -6.60
N LEU A 111 4.72 12.98 -6.88
CA LEU A 111 5.93 13.21 -6.10
C LEU A 111 6.29 14.71 -6.09
N ASP A 112 6.22 15.39 -7.23
CA ASP A 112 6.45 16.83 -7.33
C ASP A 112 5.41 17.67 -6.58
N VAL A 113 4.13 17.29 -6.64
CA VAL A 113 3.07 17.94 -5.88
C VAL A 113 3.33 17.82 -4.38
N LEU A 114 3.70 16.63 -3.89
CA LEU A 114 4.01 16.39 -2.49
C LEU A 114 5.27 17.16 -2.04
N LYS A 115 6.29 17.24 -2.91
CA LYS A 115 7.51 18.04 -2.68
C LYS A 115 7.18 19.53 -2.55
N ARG A 116 6.36 20.08 -3.46
CA ARG A 116 5.90 21.49 -3.38
C ARG A 116 5.03 21.77 -2.15
N ARG A 117 4.25 20.78 -1.69
CA ARG A 117 3.48 20.85 -0.46
C ARG A 117 4.32 20.68 0.80
N ASN A 118 5.62 20.40 0.65
CA ASN A 118 6.58 20.21 1.74
C ASN A 118 6.11 19.15 2.75
N VAL A 119 5.60 18.00 2.28
CA VAL A 119 5.28 16.88 3.16
C VAL A 119 6.58 16.30 3.77
N ASP A 120 6.49 15.71 4.96
CA ASP A 120 7.66 15.21 5.68
C ASP A 120 8.25 13.97 5.00
N GLY A 121 7.41 13.09 4.47
CA GLY A 121 7.84 11.89 3.75
C GLY A 121 6.75 11.32 2.87
N VAL A 122 7.08 10.26 2.13
CA VAL A 122 6.19 9.61 1.16
C VAL A 122 6.30 8.09 1.27
N ILE A 123 5.17 7.39 1.13
CA ILE A 123 5.12 5.95 0.88
C ILE A 123 4.53 5.74 -0.50
N VAL A 124 5.20 4.93 -1.34
CA VAL A 124 4.79 4.70 -2.73
C VAL A 124 4.56 3.21 -2.95
N PHE A 125 3.40 2.85 -3.46
CA PHE A 125 3.21 1.53 -4.06
C PHE A 125 3.82 1.56 -5.45
N GLY A 126 4.96 0.88 -5.56
CA GLY A 126 5.72 0.80 -6.80
C GLY A 126 5.12 -0.22 -7.77
N PHE A 127 5.50 -0.10 -9.02
CA PHE A 127 5.13 -1.02 -10.09
C PHE A 127 6.25 -1.08 -11.14
N THR A 128 6.17 -2.06 -12.02
CA THR A 128 7.13 -2.19 -13.12
C THR A 128 7.10 -0.95 -14.02
N GLY A 129 8.21 -0.24 -14.11
CA GLY A 129 8.34 1.00 -14.88
C GLY A 129 8.28 2.30 -14.08
N CYS A 130 8.13 2.23 -12.74
CA CYS A 130 8.36 3.41 -11.88
C CYS A 130 9.74 4.03 -12.13
N ASP A 131 9.85 5.33 -11.98
CA ASP A 131 11.09 6.08 -12.11
C ASP A 131 11.90 5.99 -10.81
N GLU A 132 12.89 5.08 -10.77
CA GLU A 132 13.73 4.91 -9.59
C GLU A 132 14.54 6.16 -9.23
N GLN A 133 14.92 6.98 -10.23
CA GLN A 133 15.63 8.23 -9.98
C GLN A 133 14.74 9.24 -9.26
N ALA A 134 13.49 9.40 -9.71
CA ALA A 134 12.52 10.29 -9.06
C ALA A 134 12.22 9.86 -7.62
N LEU A 135 12.17 8.54 -7.35
CA LEU A 135 12.03 8.00 -6.01
C LEU A 135 13.27 8.31 -5.15
N ALA A 136 14.49 8.10 -5.71
CA ALA A 136 15.75 8.31 -5.01
C ALA A 136 16.00 9.79 -4.60
N GLU A 137 15.44 10.75 -5.32
CA GLU A 137 15.51 12.18 -4.94
C GLU A 137 14.88 12.50 -3.56
N TRP A 138 14.06 11.61 -3.02
CA TRP A 138 13.48 11.76 -1.68
C TRP A 138 14.43 11.31 -0.56
N GLY A 139 15.51 10.55 -0.89
CA GLY A 139 16.47 10.04 0.08
C GLY A 139 15.77 9.26 1.20
N ASN A 140 16.09 9.58 2.46
CA ASN A 140 15.52 8.91 3.64
C ASN A 140 14.06 9.34 3.97
N ARG A 141 13.38 10.02 3.06
CA ARG A 141 11.99 10.45 3.24
C ARG A 141 11.01 9.67 2.39
N ILE A 142 11.42 8.48 1.93
CA ILE A 142 10.57 7.61 1.13
C ILE A 142 10.71 6.15 1.53
N VAL A 143 9.62 5.42 1.45
CA VAL A 143 9.57 3.95 1.49
C VAL A 143 8.73 3.45 0.31
N VAL A 144 9.21 2.45 -0.41
CA VAL A 144 8.51 1.85 -1.54
C VAL A 144 7.97 0.47 -1.18
N ILE A 145 6.74 0.16 -1.57
CA ILE A 145 6.10 -1.15 -1.39
C ILE A 145 5.88 -1.81 -2.75
N ALA A 146 6.07 -3.12 -2.83
CA ALA A 146 5.82 -3.96 -4.02
C ALA A 146 6.70 -3.66 -5.24
N MET A 147 7.88 -3.11 -5.04
CA MET A 147 8.86 -2.89 -6.09
C MET A 147 10.26 -3.21 -5.58
N ASP A 148 11.01 -3.98 -6.35
CA ASP A 148 12.42 -4.24 -6.08
C ASP A 148 13.26 -3.03 -6.53
N THR A 149 13.94 -2.40 -5.57
CA THR A 149 14.86 -1.27 -5.79
C THR A 149 15.96 -1.32 -4.75
N GLN A 150 17.17 -0.90 -5.15
CA GLN A 150 18.30 -0.75 -4.23
C GLN A 150 18.56 0.72 -3.84
N MET A 151 17.80 1.66 -4.39
CA MET A 151 18.06 3.08 -4.23
C MET A 151 17.42 3.69 -2.97
N VAL A 152 16.33 3.11 -2.51
CA VAL A 152 15.57 3.58 -1.33
C VAL A 152 15.04 2.39 -0.53
N SER A 153 14.63 2.63 0.71
CA SER A 153 14.03 1.58 1.54
C SER A 153 12.79 0.97 0.88
N SER A 154 12.71 -0.36 0.87
CA SER A 154 11.63 -1.06 0.18
C SER A 154 11.08 -2.24 0.97
N ILE A 155 9.81 -2.54 0.72
CA ILE A 155 9.12 -3.74 1.20
C ILE A 155 8.58 -4.48 0.00
N ASN A 156 9.05 -5.70 -0.20
CA ASN A 156 8.54 -6.61 -1.21
C ASN A 156 7.74 -7.75 -0.58
N TYR A 157 7.01 -8.48 -1.41
CA TYR A 157 6.32 -9.70 -1.02
C TYR A 157 7.07 -10.92 -1.51
N ASP A 158 7.04 -12.01 -0.76
CA ASP A 158 7.56 -13.29 -1.20
C ASP A 158 6.60 -13.93 -2.22
N ASN A 159 6.71 -13.46 -3.46
CA ASN A 159 5.86 -13.90 -4.57
C ASN A 159 6.05 -15.37 -4.93
N GLN A 160 7.22 -15.95 -4.68
CA GLN A 160 7.45 -17.38 -4.80
C GLN A 160 6.75 -18.13 -3.67
N GLY A 161 6.97 -17.74 -2.43
CA GLY A 161 6.42 -18.43 -1.27
C GLY A 161 4.89 -18.47 -1.25
N VAL A 162 4.19 -17.44 -1.76
CA VAL A 162 2.71 -17.47 -1.85
C VAL A 162 2.22 -18.55 -2.82
N ILE A 163 2.89 -18.75 -3.94
CA ILE A 163 2.52 -19.78 -4.92
C ILE A 163 2.93 -21.17 -4.42
N ASP A 164 4.11 -21.30 -3.82
CA ASP A 164 4.56 -22.56 -3.21
C ASP A 164 3.59 -23.00 -2.10
N MET A 165 3.05 -22.07 -1.32
CA MET A 165 2.05 -22.37 -0.29
C MET A 165 0.73 -22.85 -0.89
N ALA A 166 0.23 -22.19 -1.95
CA ALA A 166 -0.99 -22.60 -2.66
C ALA A 166 -0.83 -24.01 -3.26
N LEU A 167 0.30 -24.27 -3.93
CA LEU A 167 0.59 -25.58 -4.53
C LEU A 167 0.75 -26.67 -3.47
N SER A 168 1.44 -26.37 -2.35
CA SER A 168 1.61 -27.33 -1.24
C SER A 168 0.26 -27.67 -0.59
N HIS A 169 -0.67 -26.73 -0.49
CA HIS A 169 -2.02 -26.99 0.01
C HIS A 169 -2.76 -27.98 -0.90
N LEU A 170 -2.66 -27.83 -2.22
CA LEU A 170 -3.28 -28.75 -3.18
C LEU A 170 -2.62 -30.13 -3.15
N GLU A 171 -1.30 -30.21 -3.03
CA GLU A 171 -0.57 -31.47 -2.91
C GLU A 171 -0.99 -32.29 -1.67
N GLN A 172 -1.22 -31.60 -0.54
CA GLN A 172 -1.71 -32.26 0.69
C GLN A 172 -3.10 -32.91 0.49
N GLN A 173 -3.87 -32.42 -0.47
CA GLN A 173 -5.15 -33.02 -0.88
C GLN A 173 -5.02 -34.05 -1.99
N SER A 174 -3.79 -34.47 -2.34
CA SER A 174 -3.48 -35.40 -3.42
C SER A 174 -3.91 -34.89 -4.81
N ILE A 175 -4.01 -33.58 -4.99
CA ILE A 175 -4.33 -32.93 -6.26
C ILE A 175 -3.04 -32.75 -7.06
N SER A 176 -3.01 -33.22 -8.30
CA SER A 176 -1.79 -33.22 -9.13
C SER A 176 -1.99 -32.59 -10.54
N ARG A 177 -3.23 -32.53 -11.04
CA ARG A 177 -3.57 -31.90 -12.31
C ARG A 177 -3.96 -30.45 -12.10
N ILE A 178 -2.94 -29.59 -11.99
CA ILE A 178 -3.06 -28.20 -11.58
C ILE A 178 -2.74 -27.27 -12.76
N ALA A 179 -3.69 -26.42 -13.13
CA ALA A 179 -3.47 -25.32 -14.06
C ALA A 179 -3.21 -24.01 -13.32
N TYR A 180 -2.74 -22.99 -14.03
CA TYR A 180 -2.47 -21.68 -13.48
C TYR A 180 -3.09 -20.56 -14.32
N ILE A 181 -3.72 -19.58 -13.67
CA ILE A 181 -4.14 -18.34 -14.32
C ILE A 181 -3.49 -17.15 -13.58
N GLY A 182 -2.71 -16.39 -14.34
CA GLY A 182 -1.89 -15.31 -13.83
C GLY A 182 -2.11 -13.96 -14.48
N VAL A 183 -1.28 -13.02 -14.04
CA VAL A 183 -1.15 -11.67 -14.61
C VAL A 183 -0.07 -11.69 -15.69
N ASP A 184 -0.16 -10.80 -16.66
CA ASP A 184 0.82 -10.69 -17.75
C ASP A 184 2.24 -10.49 -17.18
N PRO A 185 3.26 -11.20 -17.72
CA PRO A 185 4.63 -11.18 -17.19
C PRO A 185 5.36 -9.83 -17.31
N GLU A 186 4.77 -8.85 -18.01
CA GLU A 186 5.24 -7.47 -17.99
C GLU A 186 5.21 -6.90 -16.56
N ASP A 187 4.26 -7.30 -15.73
CA ASP A 187 4.29 -7.11 -14.29
C ASP A 187 5.31 -8.08 -13.67
N ARG A 188 6.45 -7.55 -13.22
CA ARG A 188 7.54 -8.36 -12.67
C ARG A 188 7.22 -9.02 -11.34
N THR A 189 6.26 -8.52 -10.60
CA THR A 189 5.89 -8.98 -9.26
C THR A 189 4.75 -10.01 -9.31
N THR A 190 3.52 -9.57 -9.39
CA THR A 190 2.34 -10.43 -9.39
C THR A 190 2.25 -11.28 -10.68
N GLY A 191 2.76 -10.78 -11.81
CA GLY A 191 2.83 -11.50 -13.08
C GLY A 191 3.99 -12.48 -13.13
N LEU A 192 5.18 -11.98 -13.47
CA LEU A 192 6.35 -12.81 -13.77
C LEU A 192 6.81 -13.68 -12.59
N ALA A 193 6.96 -13.08 -11.40
CA ALA A 193 7.52 -13.81 -10.27
C ALA A 193 6.62 -14.97 -9.82
N ARG A 194 5.30 -14.78 -9.81
CA ARG A 194 4.34 -15.84 -9.45
C ARG A 194 4.23 -16.91 -10.54
N LEU A 195 4.28 -16.52 -11.83
CA LEU A 195 4.32 -17.47 -12.93
C LEU A 195 5.58 -18.35 -12.86
N ASN A 196 6.74 -17.75 -12.63
CA ASN A 196 8.00 -18.47 -12.49
C ASN A 196 7.95 -19.50 -11.35
N ALA A 197 7.32 -19.16 -10.24
CA ALA A 197 7.14 -20.08 -9.11
C ALA A 197 6.31 -21.30 -9.52
N TYR A 198 5.19 -21.11 -10.24
CA TYR A 198 4.39 -22.20 -10.78
C TYR A 198 5.19 -23.07 -11.77
N GLN A 199 5.91 -22.43 -12.70
CA GLN A 199 6.72 -23.16 -13.69
C GLN A 199 7.85 -23.96 -13.04
N ALA A 200 8.54 -23.41 -12.04
CA ALA A 200 9.57 -24.11 -11.27
C ALA A 200 8.99 -25.32 -10.53
N TRP A 201 7.78 -25.22 -9.99
CA TRP A 201 7.06 -26.35 -9.41
C TRP A 201 6.77 -27.44 -10.46
N CYS A 202 6.28 -27.07 -11.65
CA CYS A 202 6.05 -28.00 -12.75
C CYS A 202 7.32 -28.73 -13.17
N GLU A 203 8.43 -28.00 -13.30
CA GLU A 203 9.74 -28.58 -13.62
C GLU A 203 10.18 -29.60 -12.56
N LYS A 204 10.08 -29.25 -11.29
CA LYS A 204 10.39 -30.15 -10.16
C LYS A 204 9.55 -31.42 -10.20
N LYS A 205 8.29 -31.34 -10.61
CA LYS A 205 7.36 -32.46 -10.72
C LYS A 205 7.48 -33.21 -12.05
N ARG A 206 8.22 -32.66 -13.02
CA ARG A 206 8.36 -33.19 -14.39
C ARG A 206 7.02 -33.26 -15.12
N ILE A 207 6.21 -32.23 -14.98
CA ILE A 207 4.92 -32.08 -15.68
C ILE A 207 4.97 -30.87 -16.60
N GLU A 208 4.22 -30.94 -17.73
CA GLU A 208 4.11 -29.82 -18.66
C GLU A 208 3.27 -28.69 -18.02
N PRO A 209 3.76 -27.44 -18.00
CA PRO A 209 3.00 -26.33 -17.46
C PRO A 209 1.72 -26.03 -18.27
N CYS A 210 0.58 -25.97 -17.60
CA CYS A 210 -0.70 -25.56 -18.18
C CYS A 210 -1.09 -24.20 -17.59
N PHE A 211 -0.90 -23.12 -18.36
CA PHE A 211 -1.18 -21.78 -17.84
C PHE A 211 -1.65 -20.79 -18.91
N LYS A 212 -2.32 -19.73 -18.44
CA LYS A 212 -2.61 -18.52 -19.21
C LYS A 212 -2.39 -17.30 -18.33
N THR A 213 -2.02 -16.19 -18.98
CA THR A 213 -1.85 -14.89 -18.33
C THR A 213 -2.70 -13.84 -19.03
N GLY A 214 -3.06 -12.78 -18.31
CA GLY A 214 -3.83 -11.67 -18.83
C GLY A 214 -3.85 -10.50 -17.85
N LYS A 215 -4.81 -9.60 -18.02
CA LYS A 215 -4.93 -8.43 -17.16
C LYS A 215 -5.30 -8.83 -15.71
N LEU A 216 -4.87 -8.04 -14.74
CA LEU A 216 -5.27 -8.19 -13.35
C LEU A 216 -6.74 -7.75 -13.16
N SER A 217 -7.66 -8.54 -13.69
CA SER A 217 -9.09 -8.34 -13.56
C SER A 217 -9.86 -9.67 -13.58
N HIS A 218 -11.01 -9.68 -12.94
CA HIS A 218 -11.86 -10.86 -12.91
C HIS A 218 -12.49 -11.17 -14.28
N GLU A 219 -12.73 -10.17 -15.14
CA GLU A 219 -13.22 -10.38 -16.50
C GLU A 219 -12.18 -11.08 -17.37
N SER A 220 -10.91 -10.65 -17.30
CA SER A 220 -9.82 -11.31 -18.01
C SER A 220 -9.69 -12.76 -17.56
N ALA A 221 -9.69 -13.01 -16.26
CA ALA A 221 -9.59 -14.35 -15.70
C ALA A 221 -10.77 -15.25 -16.12
N TYR A 222 -11.99 -14.73 -16.10
CA TYR A 222 -13.19 -15.43 -16.55
C TYR A 222 -13.05 -15.95 -17.98
N GLN A 223 -12.50 -15.15 -18.89
CA GLN A 223 -12.30 -15.53 -20.29
C GLN A 223 -11.17 -16.57 -20.46
N LEU A 224 -10.16 -16.56 -19.59
CA LEU A 224 -9.00 -17.42 -19.69
C LEU A 224 -9.25 -18.85 -19.22
N VAL A 225 -10.30 -19.13 -18.44
CA VAL A 225 -10.57 -20.45 -17.87
C VAL A 225 -10.62 -21.54 -18.94
N GLU A 226 -11.35 -21.34 -20.03
CA GLU A 226 -11.53 -22.34 -21.07
C GLU A 226 -10.21 -22.71 -21.79
N HIS A 227 -9.22 -21.83 -21.75
CA HIS A 227 -7.93 -22.06 -22.36
C HIS A 227 -6.94 -22.89 -21.50
N VAL A 228 -7.27 -23.12 -20.24
CA VAL A 228 -6.48 -23.95 -19.32
C VAL A 228 -7.25 -25.14 -18.79
N LEU A 229 -8.58 -25.14 -18.92
CA LEU A 229 -9.44 -26.21 -18.43
C LEU A 229 -9.42 -27.40 -19.34
N GLN A 230 -8.89 -28.54 -18.87
CA GLN A 230 -8.92 -29.83 -19.50
C GLN A 230 -9.91 -30.76 -18.79
N SER A 231 -10.25 -31.89 -19.38
CA SER A 231 -11.19 -32.85 -18.78
C SER A 231 -10.68 -33.41 -17.43
N ASP A 232 -9.37 -33.48 -17.26
CA ASP A 232 -8.70 -34.02 -16.07
C ASP A 232 -8.14 -32.93 -15.15
N THR A 233 -8.40 -31.63 -15.43
CA THR A 233 -7.99 -30.53 -14.54
C THR A 233 -8.71 -30.65 -13.21
N GLN A 234 -7.94 -30.74 -12.11
CA GLN A 234 -8.42 -30.90 -10.74
C GLN A 234 -8.39 -29.58 -9.96
N ALA A 235 -7.45 -28.68 -10.29
CA ALA A 235 -7.36 -27.39 -9.64
C ALA A 235 -6.82 -26.28 -10.56
N ILE A 236 -7.13 -25.04 -10.21
CA ILE A 236 -6.56 -23.83 -10.83
C ILE A 236 -5.97 -22.96 -9.74
N VAL A 237 -4.65 -22.74 -9.81
CA VAL A 237 -3.95 -21.75 -8.97
C VAL A 237 -4.06 -20.37 -9.63
N CYS A 238 -4.60 -19.41 -8.90
CA CYS A 238 -4.79 -18.05 -9.37
C CYS A 238 -3.75 -17.11 -8.76
N ALA A 239 -3.16 -16.26 -9.60
CA ALA A 239 -2.15 -15.29 -9.13
C ALA A 239 -2.68 -14.28 -8.13
N SER A 240 -3.99 -14.07 -8.04
CA SER A 240 -4.61 -13.18 -7.06
C SER A 240 -6.06 -13.60 -6.78
N ASP A 241 -6.64 -13.07 -5.69
CA ASP A 241 -8.05 -13.28 -5.36
C ASP A 241 -8.99 -12.64 -6.39
N THR A 242 -8.58 -11.52 -7.01
CA THR A 242 -9.33 -10.93 -8.12
C THR A 242 -9.45 -11.90 -9.31
N ILE A 243 -8.37 -12.61 -9.64
CA ILE A 243 -8.36 -13.64 -10.68
C ILE A 243 -9.21 -14.83 -10.23
N ALA A 244 -9.08 -15.28 -8.98
CA ALA A 244 -9.85 -16.39 -8.45
C ALA A 244 -11.37 -16.17 -8.57
N LEU A 245 -11.86 -14.95 -8.31
CA LEU A 245 -13.29 -14.61 -8.48
C LEU A 245 -13.77 -14.83 -9.92
N GLY A 246 -13.00 -14.40 -10.91
CA GLY A 246 -13.34 -14.63 -12.34
C GLY A 246 -13.35 -16.11 -12.72
N VAL A 247 -12.37 -16.86 -12.21
CA VAL A 247 -12.28 -18.32 -12.40
C VAL A 247 -13.47 -19.04 -11.79
N ILE A 248 -13.80 -18.76 -10.53
CA ILE A 248 -14.92 -19.37 -9.81
C ILE A 248 -16.23 -19.13 -10.55
N LYS A 249 -16.48 -17.86 -10.92
CA LYS A 249 -17.69 -17.51 -11.68
C LYS A 249 -17.81 -18.34 -12.96
N ARG A 250 -16.72 -18.47 -13.73
CA ARG A 250 -16.76 -19.26 -14.98
C ARG A 250 -16.98 -20.74 -14.73
N LEU A 251 -16.28 -21.33 -13.76
CA LEU A 251 -16.43 -22.73 -13.41
C LEU A 251 -17.87 -23.07 -12.99
N GLN A 252 -18.53 -22.21 -12.20
CA GLN A 252 -19.94 -22.37 -11.82
C GLN A 252 -20.87 -22.35 -13.04
N GLU A 253 -20.67 -21.41 -13.98
CA GLU A 253 -21.52 -21.30 -15.16
C GLU A 253 -21.42 -22.50 -16.13
N ILE A 254 -20.26 -23.18 -16.17
CA ILE A 254 -20.04 -24.34 -17.03
C ILE A 254 -20.18 -25.67 -16.26
N GLY A 255 -20.62 -25.65 -15.01
CA GLY A 255 -20.85 -26.85 -14.20
C GLY A 255 -19.58 -27.64 -13.83
N ARG A 256 -18.43 -26.93 -13.67
CA ARG A 256 -17.14 -27.53 -13.27
C ARG A 256 -16.75 -27.08 -11.84
N GLU A 257 -17.71 -27.10 -10.92
CA GLU A 257 -17.50 -26.80 -9.50
C GLU A 257 -16.66 -27.87 -8.76
N ASP A 258 -16.37 -28.99 -9.45
CA ASP A 258 -15.41 -30.02 -9.03
C ASP A 258 -13.95 -29.54 -9.01
N VAL A 259 -13.63 -28.49 -9.76
CA VAL A 259 -12.27 -27.94 -9.86
C VAL A 259 -11.96 -27.03 -8.66
N VAL A 260 -10.95 -27.40 -7.90
CA VAL A 260 -10.50 -26.61 -6.74
C VAL A 260 -9.83 -25.31 -7.20
N VAL A 261 -10.17 -24.19 -6.58
CA VAL A 261 -9.56 -22.89 -6.87
C VAL A 261 -8.77 -22.41 -5.68
N THR A 262 -7.54 -21.92 -5.92
CA THR A 262 -6.78 -21.19 -4.92
C THR A 262 -6.52 -19.76 -5.37
N GLY A 263 -6.41 -18.85 -4.42
CA GLY A 263 -6.10 -17.44 -4.66
C GLY A 263 -4.90 -16.94 -3.86
N VAL A 264 -4.52 -15.71 -4.10
CA VAL A 264 -3.50 -14.98 -3.34
C VAL A 264 -4.03 -13.59 -3.01
N GLY A 265 -4.17 -13.30 -1.74
CA GLY A 265 -4.71 -12.02 -1.28
C GLY A 265 -5.19 -12.06 0.17
N GLY A 266 -5.66 -13.21 0.65
CA GLY A 266 -6.29 -13.34 1.95
C GLY A 266 -7.57 -12.48 2.05
N ASN A 267 -8.36 -12.39 0.96
CA ASN A 267 -9.54 -11.55 0.90
C ASN A 267 -10.68 -12.17 1.72
N GLU A 268 -11.10 -11.47 2.77
CA GLU A 268 -12.15 -11.93 3.68
C GLU A 268 -13.50 -12.16 2.97
N LEU A 269 -13.84 -11.30 2.00
CA LEU A 269 -15.09 -11.45 1.25
C LEU A 269 -15.05 -12.69 0.35
N LEU A 270 -13.91 -12.97 -0.29
CA LEU A 270 -13.74 -14.20 -1.07
C LEU A 270 -13.94 -15.43 -0.19
N SER A 271 -13.27 -15.48 0.96
CA SER A 271 -13.37 -16.60 1.92
C SER A 271 -14.77 -16.73 2.52
N PHE A 272 -15.48 -15.62 2.74
CA PHE A 272 -16.85 -15.62 3.23
C PHE A 272 -17.84 -16.19 2.19
N LEU A 273 -17.71 -15.77 0.93
CA LEU A 273 -18.60 -16.22 -0.15
C LEU A 273 -18.26 -17.63 -0.64
N PHE A 274 -16.99 -17.99 -0.61
CA PHE A 274 -16.47 -19.25 -1.14
C PHE A 274 -15.53 -19.92 -0.12
N PRO A 275 -16.10 -20.54 0.95
CA PRO A 275 -15.31 -21.08 2.07
C PRO A 275 -14.36 -22.21 1.69
N ASN A 276 -14.56 -22.84 0.52
CA ASN A 276 -13.70 -23.90 0.01
C ASN A 276 -12.48 -23.35 -0.79
N VAL A 277 -12.41 -22.04 -0.99
CA VAL A 277 -11.29 -21.41 -1.70
C VAL A 277 -10.17 -21.13 -0.71
N PHE A 278 -9.02 -21.74 -0.94
CA PHE A 278 -7.82 -21.43 -0.18
C PHE A 278 -7.14 -20.17 -0.75
N SER A 279 -7.17 -19.08 -0.02
CA SER A 279 -6.47 -17.84 -0.40
C SER A 279 -5.28 -17.60 0.52
N VAL A 280 -4.08 -17.56 -0.07
CA VAL A 280 -2.84 -17.25 0.66
C VAL A 280 -2.80 -15.75 0.99
N ASP A 281 -2.54 -15.41 2.25
CA ASP A 281 -2.31 -14.01 2.64
C ASP A 281 -0.82 -13.64 2.49
N PRO A 282 -0.46 -12.73 1.56
CA PRO A 282 0.92 -12.25 1.42
C PRO A 282 1.40 -11.36 2.56
N GLY A 283 0.55 -11.02 3.53
CA GLY A 283 0.88 -10.13 4.65
C GLY A 283 0.76 -8.64 4.32
N TYR A 284 -0.21 -8.26 3.51
CA TYR A 284 -0.42 -6.85 3.10
C TYR A 284 -0.54 -5.91 4.30
N SER A 285 -1.32 -6.28 5.32
CA SER A 285 -1.48 -5.49 6.54
C SER A 285 -0.17 -5.27 7.28
N HIS A 286 0.66 -6.32 7.41
CA HIS A 286 1.98 -6.22 8.06
C HIS A 286 2.94 -5.36 7.24
N ALA A 287 2.92 -5.47 5.91
CA ALA A 287 3.73 -4.64 5.03
C ALA A 287 3.39 -3.16 5.17
N GLY A 288 2.09 -2.82 5.25
CA GLY A 288 1.63 -1.45 5.45
C GLY A 288 2.09 -0.84 6.77
N GLU A 289 1.90 -1.57 7.88
CA GLU A 289 2.37 -1.15 9.21
C GLU A 289 3.90 -0.99 9.23
N LYS A 290 4.62 -1.96 8.65
CA LYS A 290 6.09 -1.92 8.58
C LYS A 290 6.59 -0.75 7.76
N ALA A 291 5.96 -0.42 6.61
CA ALA A 291 6.32 0.73 5.78
C ALA A 291 6.17 2.05 6.55
N ALA A 292 5.05 2.22 7.27
CA ALA A 292 4.84 3.38 8.10
C ALA A 292 5.92 3.51 9.18
N ASN A 293 6.21 2.42 9.90
CA ASN A 293 7.22 2.42 10.96
C ASN A 293 8.64 2.66 10.40
N MET A 294 9.00 2.11 9.25
CA MET A 294 10.26 2.38 8.57
C MET A 294 10.39 3.86 8.25
N LEU A 295 9.38 4.46 7.62
CA LEU A 295 9.40 5.89 7.28
C LEU A 295 9.48 6.76 8.54
N ILE A 296 8.73 6.45 9.59
CA ILE A 296 8.78 7.19 10.86
C ILE A 296 10.20 7.14 11.45
N ASN A 297 10.86 5.98 11.46
CA ASN A 297 12.23 5.83 11.96
C ASN A 297 13.21 6.66 11.13
N GLN A 298 13.11 6.62 9.80
CA GLN A 298 13.93 7.44 8.91
C GLN A 298 13.74 8.95 9.17
N LEU A 299 12.50 9.39 9.36
CA LEU A 299 12.20 10.80 9.68
C LEU A 299 12.71 11.21 11.08
N ASN A 300 12.93 10.25 11.97
CA ASN A 300 13.52 10.47 13.30
C ASN A 300 15.06 10.33 13.31
N GLY A 301 15.70 10.15 12.15
CA GLY A 301 17.16 10.18 12.02
C GLY A 301 17.83 8.82 11.76
N ASP A 302 17.05 7.77 11.47
CA ASP A 302 17.62 6.51 10.97
C ASP A 302 17.96 6.67 9.47
N GLU A 303 19.26 6.68 9.17
CA GLU A 303 19.77 6.85 7.81
C GLU A 303 19.92 5.53 7.04
N SER A 304 19.57 4.41 7.66
CA SER A 304 19.71 3.09 7.02
C SER A 304 18.72 2.89 5.87
N VAL A 305 19.20 2.40 4.74
CA VAL A 305 18.36 1.88 3.65
C VAL A 305 18.07 0.41 3.97
N VAL A 306 16.79 0.09 4.11
CA VAL A 306 16.34 -1.26 4.53
C VAL A 306 15.49 -1.89 3.43
N HIS A 307 15.86 -3.10 3.02
CA HIS A 307 15.09 -3.92 2.09
C HIS A 307 14.47 -5.08 2.87
N PHE A 308 13.16 -5.18 2.83
CA PHE A 308 12.43 -6.21 3.57
C PHE A 308 11.51 -7.00 2.65
N THR A 309 11.53 -8.33 2.77
CA THR A 309 10.60 -9.22 2.07
C THR A 309 9.57 -9.77 3.06
N GLN A 310 8.32 -9.37 2.87
CA GLN A 310 7.19 -9.84 3.66
C GLN A 310 6.86 -11.29 3.27
N GLN A 311 6.95 -12.17 4.24
CA GLN A 311 6.60 -13.57 4.09
C GLN A 311 5.07 -13.77 4.13
N PRO A 312 4.52 -14.76 3.41
CA PRO A 312 3.10 -15.09 3.52
C PRO A 312 2.75 -15.53 4.95
N ILE A 313 1.52 -15.21 5.33
CA ILE A 313 0.99 -15.54 6.66
C ILE A 313 0.45 -16.97 6.64
N ARG A 314 0.90 -17.78 7.58
CA ARG A 314 0.37 -19.13 7.81
C ARG A 314 -0.78 -19.01 8.81
N HIS A 315 -1.96 -19.42 8.40
CA HIS A 315 -3.14 -19.54 9.27
C HIS A 315 -3.27 -20.95 9.81
#